data_da7be550fb7d29546ad67a923bb95ea2
#
_entry.id   da7be550fb7d29546ad67a923bb95ea2
#
_cell.length_a   1.000
_cell.length_b   1.000
_cell.length_c   1.000
_cell.angle_alpha   90.00
_cell.angle_beta   90.00
_cell.angle_gamma   90.00
#
_symmetry.space_group_name_H-M   'P 1'
#
loop_
_entity.id
_entity.type
_entity.pdbx_description
1 polymer ?
#
loop_
_entity_poly.entity_id
_entity_poly.type
_entity_poly.pdbx_seq_one_letter_code
_entity_poly.pdbx_strand_id
1 'polypeptide(L)' 'MAISEGDTVHWNTSQGETTGRAVEKRTKDFTFAKQDFKPTEDDPYWIVESAKTGARAAHKESALRRT' A
#
# COMPACT_ATOMS: atom_id res chain seq x y z
N MET A 1 9.54 0.49 10.99
CA MET A 1 8.62 1.57 11.36
C MET A 1 7.24 1.30 10.80
N ALA A 2 6.24 1.46 11.62
CA ALA A 2 4.87 1.16 11.20
C ALA A 2 4.27 2.33 10.42
N ILE A 3 3.57 2.00 9.35
CA ILE A 3 2.78 2.96 8.59
C ILE A 3 1.41 3.04 9.26
N SER A 4 0.81 4.23 9.27
CA SER A 4 -0.52 4.46 9.81
C SER A 4 -1.43 4.98 8.72
N GLU A 5 -2.74 4.78 8.91
CA GLU A 5 -3.72 5.32 7.97
C GLU A 5 -3.57 6.84 7.86
N GLY A 6 -3.57 7.32 6.64
CA GLY A 6 -3.39 8.74 6.36
C GLY A 6 -1.95 9.17 6.15
N ASP A 7 -0.99 8.29 6.41
CA ASP A 7 0.41 8.62 6.20
C ASP A 7 0.72 8.79 4.72
N THR A 8 1.62 9.72 4.42
CA THR A 8 2.17 9.85 3.08
C THR A 8 3.21 8.76 2.88
N VAL A 9 3.08 8.01 1.81
CA VAL A 9 3.96 6.88 1.50
C VAL A 9 4.45 6.97 0.07
N HIS A 10 5.56 6.29 -0.19
CA HIS A 10 6.18 6.22 -1.50
C HIS A 10 6.41 4.77 -1.87
N TRP A 11 6.23 4.44 -3.14
CA TRP A 11 6.54 3.11 -3.65
C TRP A 11 7.00 3.19 -5.08
N ASN A 12 7.71 2.15 -5.51
CA ASN A 12 8.25 2.09 -6.87
C ASN A 12 7.24 1.43 -7.81
N THR A 13 7.13 1.99 -9.01
CA THR A 13 6.36 1.40 -10.10
C THR A 13 7.27 1.24 -11.30
N SER A 14 6.74 0.62 -12.36
CA SER A 14 7.50 0.48 -13.62
C SER A 14 7.84 1.83 -14.25
N GLN A 15 7.17 2.89 -13.84
CA GLN A 15 7.39 4.24 -14.37
C GLN A 15 8.15 5.13 -13.39
N GLY A 16 8.70 4.56 -12.32
CA GLY A 16 9.44 5.29 -11.31
C GLY A 16 8.72 5.33 -9.98
N GLU A 17 9.16 6.22 -9.10
CA GLU A 17 8.58 6.33 -7.77
C GLU A 17 7.28 7.10 -7.79
N THR A 18 6.30 6.59 -7.06
CA THR A 18 4.99 7.22 -6.90
C THR A 18 4.80 7.59 -5.43
N THR A 19 4.14 8.70 -5.19
CA THR A 19 3.77 9.17 -3.87
C THR A 19 2.26 9.07 -3.72
N GLY A 20 1.81 8.71 -2.54
CA GLY A 20 0.39 8.62 -2.24
C GLY A 20 0.13 8.54 -0.76
N ARG A 21 -1.03 8.05 -0.42
CA ARG A 21 -1.47 7.97 0.97
C ARG A 21 -1.86 6.54 1.31
N ALA A 22 -1.51 6.11 2.53
CA ALA A 22 -1.95 4.84 3.06
C ALA A 22 -3.42 4.97 3.49
N VAL A 23 -4.29 4.19 2.85
CA VAL A 23 -5.72 4.29 3.07
C VAL A 23 -6.19 3.29 4.11
N GLU A 24 -5.79 2.03 3.97
CA GLU A 24 -6.29 0.97 4.84
C GLU A 24 -5.23 -0.12 5.00
N LYS A 25 -5.09 -0.60 6.24
CA LYS A 25 -4.19 -1.72 6.56
C LYS A 25 -4.97 -3.03 6.47
N ARG A 26 -4.37 -4.03 5.83
CA ARG A 26 -4.93 -5.37 5.71
C ARG A 26 -4.00 -6.40 6.32
N THR A 27 -4.49 -7.15 7.28
CA THR A 27 -3.70 -8.19 7.96
C THR A 27 -4.25 -9.60 7.70
N LYS A 28 -5.43 -9.71 7.09
CA LYS A 28 -6.06 -10.99 6.76
C LYS A 28 -6.21 -11.11 5.25
N ASP A 29 -6.35 -12.33 4.76
CA ASP A 29 -6.53 -12.57 3.33
C ASP A 29 -7.63 -11.69 2.77
N PHE A 30 -7.39 -11.15 1.59
CA PHE A 30 -8.38 -10.30 0.94
C PHE A 30 -8.21 -10.35 -0.58
N THR A 31 -9.25 -9.94 -1.29
CA THR A 31 -9.22 -9.82 -2.74
C THR A 31 -9.29 -8.34 -3.12
N PHE A 32 -8.42 -7.94 -4.03
CA PHE A 32 -8.39 -6.56 -4.52
C PHE A 32 -7.99 -6.57 -5.98
N ALA A 33 -8.73 -5.87 -6.83
CA ALA A 33 -8.46 -5.78 -8.27
C ALA A 33 -8.33 -7.17 -8.90
N LYS A 34 -9.19 -8.10 -8.50
CA LYS A 34 -9.26 -9.48 -8.99
C LYS A 34 -8.04 -10.32 -8.62
N GLN A 35 -7.27 -9.89 -7.64
CA GLN A 35 -6.13 -10.65 -7.13
C GLN A 35 -6.35 -10.98 -5.67
N ASP A 36 -5.91 -12.18 -5.28
CA ASP A 36 -5.95 -12.61 -3.89
C ASP A 36 -4.63 -12.28 -3.23
N PHE A 37 -4.70 -11.68 -2.05
CA PHE A 37 -3.52 -11.32 -1.27
C PHE A 37 -3.57 -12.02 0.07
N LYS A 38 -2.40 -12.45 0.55
CA LYS A 38 -2.27 -13.17 1.81
C LYS A 38 -1.27 -12.46 2.71
N PRO A 39 -1.69 -11.36 3.33
CA PRO A 39 -0.82 -10.64 4.24
C PRO A 39 -0.55 -11.43 5.52
N THR A 40 0.49 -11.02 6.23
CA THR A 40 0.77 -11.55 7.57
C THR A 40 0.79 -10.38 8.54
N GLU A 41 0.77 -10.68 9.84
CA GLU A 41 0.86 -9.63 10.85
C GLU A 41 2.20 -8.91 10.79
N ASP A 42 3.27 -9.65 10.45
CA ASP A 42 4.60 -9.07 10.34
C ASP A 42 4.81 -8.28 9.06
N ASP A 43 4.05 -8.58 8.02
CA ASP A 43 4.17 -7.89 6.74
C ASP A 43 2.77 -7.69 6.14
N PRO A 44 1.99 -6.79 6.71
CA PRO A 44 0.65 -6.52 6.22
C PRO A 44 0.67 -5.86 4.85
N TYR A 45 -0.44 -5.94 4.15
CA TYR A 45 -0.66 -5.16 2.94
C TYR A 45 -1.35 -3.85 3.31
N TRP A 46 -1.07 -2.86 2.50
CA TRP A 46 -1.74 -1.57 2.60
C TRP A 46 -2.43 -1.26 1.29
N ILE A 47 -3.67 -0.80 1.39
CA ILE A 47 -4.33 -0.18 0.25
C ILE A 47 -3.83 1.26 0.23
N VAL A 48 -3.23 1.66 -0.89
CA VAL A 48 -2.67 3.00 -1.05
C VAL A 48 -3.35 3.70 -2.21
N GLU A 49 -3.41 5.01 -2.13
CA GLU A 49 -4.02 5.83 -3.18
C GLU A 49 -2.98 6.78 -3.73
N SER A 50 -2.79 6.74 -5.04
CA SER A 50 -1.85 7.63 -5.71
C SER A 50 -2.30 9.08 -5.60
N ALA A 51 -1.43 9.96 -5.15
CA ALA A 51 -1.73 11.38 -5.09
C ALA A 51 -1.87 11.99 -6.49
N LYS A 52 -1.27 11.34 -7.49
CA LYS A 52 -1.24 11.86 -8.85
C LYS A 52 -2.51 11.54 -9.62
N THR A 53 -3.04 10.33 -9.46
CA THR A 53 -4.17 9.86 -10.28
C THR A 53 -5.40 9.50 -9.45
N GLY A 54 -5.25 9.34 -8.14
CA GLY A 54 -6.32 8.83 -7.30
C GLY A 54 -6.53 7.32 -7.41
N ALA A 55 -5.75 6.65 -8.22
CA ALA A 55 -5.87 5.19 -8.37
C ALA A 55 -5.39 4.49 -7.10
N ARG A 56 -6.03 3.39 -6.75
CA ARG A 56 -5.69 2.62 -5.57
C ARG A 56 -4.97 1.33 -5.96
N ALA A 57 -4.10 0.87 -5.08
CA ALA A 57 -3.35 -0.36 -5.28
C ALA A 57 -3.06 -1.00 -3.94
N ALA A 58 -2.71 -2.28 -3.95
CA ALA A 58 -2.33 -3.01 -2.75
C ALA A 58 -0.82 -3.28 -2.81
N HIS A 59 -0.12 -2.88 -1.76
CA HIS A 59 1.32 -3.11 -1.63
C HIS A 59 1.66 -3.59 -0.24
N LYS A 60 2.68 -4.42 -0.13
CA LYS A 60 3.20 -4.84 1.17
C LYS A 60 3.78 -3.64 1.89
N GLU A 61 3.64 -3.64 3.21
CA GLU A 61 4.22 -2.57 4.03
C GLU A 61 5.72 -2.43 3.78
N SER A 62 6.41 -3.55 3.60
CA SER A 62 7.85 -3.56 3.34
C SER A 62 8.23 -2.91 2.00
N ALA A 63 7.27 -2.79 1.07
CA ALA A 63 7.49 -2.14 -0.21
C ALA A 63 7.20 -0.64 -0.18
N LEU A 64 6.70 -0.14 0.94
CA LEU A 64 6.34 1.26 1.10
C LEU A 64 7.38 1.99 1.94
N ARG A 65 7.58 3.26 1.65
CA ARG A 65 8.42 4.13 2.47
C ARG A 65 7.58 5.27 2.98
N ARG A 66 7.68 5.55 4.27
CA ARG A 66 6.96 6.66 4.87
C ARG A 66 7.80 7.93 4.78
N THR A 67 7.14 9.01 4.47
CA THR A 67 7.80 10.32 4.48
C THR A 67 7.99 10.81 5.90
#